data_192143fa6e71c389b9a41706c4916d12
#
_entry.id   192143fa6e71c389b9a41706c4916d12
#
_cell.length_a   1.000
_cell.length_b   1.000
_cell.length_c   1.000
_cell.angle_alpha   90.00
_cell.angle_beta   90.00
_cell.angle_gamma   90.00
#
_symmetry.space_group_name_H-M   'P 1'
#
loop_
_entity.id
_entity.type
_entity.pdbx_description
1 polymer ?
#
loop_
_entity_poly.entity_id
_entity_poly.type
_entity_poly.pdbx_seq_one_letter_code
_entity_poly.pdbx_strand_id
1 'polypeptide(L)'
;MITKQFLKKEILRKREELSDEQVKSFSRVIFASVFELDCYREAKNIFIYNSFNKEVATGEAIRKMLKEKNVFLPKITEDDRMTAVRISENTRYKLSRYGILEPEEGEEADKDEIDLCITPGIVFDKFGGRKGYGKAYYDIFLRGTSIYKLGVCYDFQLVDFIPVDLLDVNMDMVVTEKRIIVIIWIATILAVII
;
A
#
# COMPACT_ATOMS: atom_id res chain seq x y z
N MET A 1 19.69 -6.69 20.34
CA MET A 1 18.84 -5.71 19.60
C MET A 1 18.52 -6.32 18.24
N ILE A 2 17.24 -6.56 17.92
CA ILE A 2 16.83 -7.13 16.61
C ILE A 2 17.08 -6.06 15.57
N THR A 3 17.91 -6.35 14.55
CA THR A 3 18.18 -5.37 13.49
C THR A 3 17.00 -5.28 12.51
N LYS A 4 16.79 -4.10 11.89
CA LYS A 4 15.79 -3.88 10.82
C LYS A 4 15.86 -4.97 9.74
N GLN A 5 17.06 -5.42 9.41
CA GLN A 5 17.34 -6.42 8.39
C GLN A 5 16.90 -7.83 8.79
N PHE A 6 17.13 -8.21 10.06
CA PHE A 6 16.68 -9.50 10.61
C PHE A 6 15.15 -9.59 10.63
N LEU A 7 14.48 -8.54 11.13
CA LEU A 7 13.02 -8.47 11.18
C LEU A 7 12.41 -8.63 9.78
N LYS A 8 12.94 -7.91 8.79
CA LYS A 8 12.49 -7.99 7.39
C LYS A 8 12.64 -9.40 6.83
N LYS A 9 13.78 -10.08 7.10
CA LYS A 9 14.05 -11.45 6.65
C LYS A 9 13.05 -12.45 7.25
N GLU A 10 12.77 -12.35 8.54
CA GLU A 10 11.82 -13.22 9.23
C GLU A 10 10.38 -13.04 8.70
N ILE A 11 9.96 -11.80 8.47
CA ILE A 11 8.63 -11.50 7.91
C ILE A 11 8.51 -12.06 6.49
N LEU A 12 9.51 -11.88 5.64
CA LEU A 12 9.52 -12.43 4.29
C LEU A 12 9.43 -13.96 4.30
N ARG A 13 10.19 -14.63 5.19
CA ARG A 13 10.10 -16.09 5.36
C ARG A 13 8.69 -16.53 5.73
N LYS A 14 8.05 -15.90 6.72
CA LYS A 14 6.65 -16.20 7.09
C LYS A 14 5.68 -15.98 5.95
N ARG A 15 5.92 -14.95 5.12
CA ARG A 15 5.08 -14.68 3.95
C ARG A 15 5.21 -15.75 2.87
N GLU A 16 6.43 -16.27 2.65
CA GLU A 16 6.68 -17.37 1.72
C GLU A 16 6.04 -18.70 2.16
N GLU A 17 5.85 -18.89 3.47
CA GLU A 17 5.20 -20.08 4.05
C GLU A 17 3.68 -20.10 3.88
N LEU A 18 3.05 -18.97 3.52
CA LEU A 18 1.61 -18.93 3.26
C LEU A 18 1.24 -19.81 2.06
N SER A 19 0.17 -20.60 2.18
CA SER A 19 -0.43 -21.26 1.02
C SER A 19 -1.18 -20.23 0.14
N ASP A 20 -1.43 -20.60 -1.12
CA ASP A 20 -2.18 -19.73 -2.04
C ASP A 20 -3.63 -19.50 -1.53
N GLU A 21 -4.24 -20.50 -0.86
CA GLU A 21 -5.54 -20.38 -0.21
C GLU A 21 -5.49 -19.36 0.94
N GLN A 22 -4.43 -19.38 1.76
CA GLN A 22 -4.25 -18.42 2.85
C GLN A 22 -4.09 -17.00 2.31
N VAL A 23 -3.23 -16.81 1.29
CA VAL A 23 -3.06 -15.52 0.62
C VAL A 23 -4.41 -15.00 0.12
N LYS A 24 -5.18 -15.85 -0.57
CA LYS A 24 -6.49 -15.50 -1.13
C LYS A 24 -7.53 -15.20 -0.03
N SER A 25 -7.60 -16.03 0.99
CA SER A 25 -8.55 -15.87 2.11
C SER A 25 -8.26 -14.59 2.90
N PHE A 26 -7.02 -14.40 3.34
CA PHE A 26 -6.63 -13.21 4.12
C PHE A 26 -6.80 -11.91 3.30
N SER A 27 -6.42 -11.93 2.02
CA SER A 27 -6.60 -10.78 1.14
C SER A 27 -8.07 -10.38 0.99
N ARG A 28 -8.97 -11.35 0.87
CA ARG A 28 -10.41 -11.08 0.83
C ARG A 28 -10.92 -10.43 2.11
N VAL A 29 -10.49 -10.91 3.28
CA VAL A 29 -10.88 -10.32 4.57
C VAL A 29 -10.36 -8.88 4.67
N ILE A 30 -9.08 -8.66 4.32
CA ILE A 30 -8.46 -7.32 4.33
C ILE A 30 -9.25 -6.37 3.42
N PHE A 31 -9.48 -6.75 2.17
CA PHE A 31 -10.19 -5.88 1.23
C PHE A 31 -11.68 -5.73 1.53
N ALA A 32 -12.33 -6.72 2.15
CA ALA A 32 -13.69 -6.55 2.67
C ALA A 32 -13.73 -5.40 3.70
N SER A 33 -12.76 -5.36 4.61
CA SER A 33 -12.63 -4.25 5.58
C SER A 33 -12.32 -2.93 4.88
N VAL A 34 -11.38 -2.90 3.91
CA VAL A 34 -11.01 -1.68 3.17
C VAL A 34 -12.23 -1.05 2.48
N PHE A 35 -13.10 -1.86 1.85
CA PHE A 35 -14.28 -1.37 1.14
C PHE A 35 -15.34 -0.72 2.05
N GLU A 36 -15.29 -1.00 3.35
CA GLU A 36 -16.19 -0.39 4.34
C GLU A 36 -15.66 0.91 4.94
N LEU A 37 -14.39 1.26 4.70
CA LEU A 37 -13.77 2.48 5.23
C LEU A 37 -14.27 3.74 4.50
N ASP A 38 -14.48 4.81 5.26
CA ASP A 38 -14.90 6.10 4.70
C ASP A 38 -13.86 6.64 3.71
N CYS A 39 -12.55 6.52 4.01
CA CYS A 39 -11.48 6.94 3.11
C CYS A 39 -11.51 6.20 1.75
N TYR A 40 -12.02 4.97 1.68
CA TYR A 40 -12.25 4.27 0.42
C TYR A 40 -13.57 4.74 -0.24
N ARG A 41 -14.65 4.85 0.52
CA ARG A 41 -15.97 5.23 -0.02
C ARG A 41 -15.95 6.61 -0.65
N GLU A 42 -15.28 7.57 -0.01
CA GLU A 42 -15.17 8.95 -0.46
C GLU A 42 -14.16 9.14 -1.60
N ALA A 43 -13.11 8.32 -1.67
CA ALA A 43 -12.10 8.38 -2.72
C ALA A 43 -12.69 8.12 -4.10
N LYS A 44 -12.34 8.95 -5.08
CA LYS A 44 -12.64 8.76 -6.50
C LYS A 44 -11.46 8.17 -7.25
N ASN A 45 -10.27 8.61 -6.93
CA ASN A 45 -8.99 8.28 -7.55
C ASN A 45 -8.14 7.46 -6.58
N ILE A 46 -7.96 6.17 -6.86
CA ILE A 46 -7.26 5.23 -5.98
C ILE A 46 -5.98 4.76 -6.65
N PHE A 47 -4.84 5.02 -6.00
CA PHE A 47 -3.56 4.45 -6.36
C PHE A 47 -3.32 3.19 -5.54
N ILE A 48 -3.12 2.04 -6.22
CA ILE A 48 -2.93 0.74 -5.58
C ILE A 48 -1.80 -0.02 -6.28
N TYR A 49 -1.06 -0.84 -5.55
CA TYR A 49 -0.02 -1.69 -6.14
C TYR A 49 -0.58 -2.92 -6.85
N ASN A 50 0.18 -3.48 -7.79
CA ASN A 50 -0.08 -4.80 -8.33
C ASN A 50 0.72 -5.82 -7.52
N SER A 51 0.02 -6.71 -6.82
CA SER A 51 0.64 -7.62 -5.85
C SER A 51 1.54 -8.66 -6.49
N PHE A 52 2.67 -8.98 -5.87
CA PHE A 52 3.59 -10.04 -6.25
C PHE A 52 4.18 -10.73 -5.01
N ASN A 53 4.83 -11.90 -5.20
CA ASN A 53 5.54 -12.62 -4.12
C ASN A 53 4.72 -12.79 -2.84
N LYS A 54 3.48 -13.30 -2.96
CA LYS A 54 2.57 -13.54 -1.82
C LYS A 54 2.29 -12.31 -0.95
N GLU A 55 2.33 -11.11 -1.54
CA GLU A 55 1.74 -9.92 -0.91
C GLU A 55 0.24 -10.10 -0.74
N VAL A 56 -0.40 -9.22 0.05
CA VAL A 56 -1.87 -9.14 0.05
C VAL A 56 -2.33 -8.96 -1.38
N ALA A 57 -3.08 -9.93 -1.89
CA ALA A 57 -3.43 -10.03 -3.30
C ALA A 57 -4.45 -8.94 -3.70
N THR A 58 -4.08 -8.09 -4.65
CA THR A 58 -4.87 -6.94 -5.08
C THR A 58 -5.76 -7.19 -6.29
N GLY A 59 -5.54 -8.27 -7.05
CA GLY A 59 -6.21 -8.49 -8.34
C GLY A 59 -7.76 -8.54 -8.26
N GLU A 60 -8.35 -9.19 -7.25
CA GLU A 60 -9.81 -9.20 -7.06
C GLU A 60 -10.32 -7.81 -6.65
N ALA A 61 -9.57 -7.12 -5.79
CA ALA A 61 -9.90 -5.77 -5.34
C ALA A 61 -9.84 -4.76 -6.48
N ILE A 62 -8.80 -4.79 -7.30
CA ILE A 62 -8.67 -3.92 -8.49
C ILE A 62 -9.85 -4.11 -9.43
N ARG A 63 -10.24 -5.36 -9.74
CA ARG A 63 -11.42 -5.62 -10.60
C ARG A 63 -12.72 -5.07 -10.02
N LYS A 64 -12.88 -5.09 -8.69
CA LYS A 64 -14.04 -4.47 -8.03
C LYS A 64 -13.96 -2.94 -8.12
N MET A 65 -12.80 -2.35 -7.81
CA MET A 65 -12.59 -0.91 -7.84
C MET A 65 -12.83 -0.30 -9.23
N LEU A 66 -12.39 -0.98 -10.30
CA LEU A 66 -12.56 -0.52 -11.68
C LEU A 66 -14.03 -0.31 -12.09
N LYS A 67 -15.00 -0.90 -11.38
CA LYS A 67 -16.43 -0.73 -11.66
C LYS A 67 -17.00 0.61 -11.15
N GLU A 68 -16.32 1.25 -10.21
CA GLU A 68 -16.87 2.41 -9.49
C GLU A 68 -15.86 3.53 -9.23
N LYS A 69 -14.57 3.29 -9.46
CA LYS A 69 -13.47 4.21 -9.14
C LYS A 69 -12.51 4.36 -10.32
N ASN A 70 -11.78 5.47 -10.36
CA ASN A 70 -10.58 5.58 -11.18
C ASN A 70 -9.44 4.88 -10.45
N VAL A 71 -8.82 3.90 -11.09
CA VAL A 71 -7.76 3.09 -10.50
C VAL A 71 -6.45 3.37 -11.22
N PHE A 72 -5.41 3.56 -10.43
CA PHE A 72 -4.06 3.81 -10.91
C PHE A 72 -3.10 2.77 -10.34
N LEU A 73 -2.18 2.29 -11.16
CA LEU A 73 -1.11 1.38 -10.76
C LEU A 73 0.26 2.04 -10.90
N PRO A 74 1.24 1.60 -10.09
CA PRO A 74 2.60 2.09 -10.22
C PRO A 74 3.24 1.64 -11.54
N LYS A 75 3.99 2.55 -12.13
CA LYS A 75 4.90 2.32 -13.24
C LYS A 75 6.23 2.94 -12.92
N ILE A 76 7.31 2.19 -13.09
CA ILE A 76 8.67 2.71 -12.90
C ILE A 76 9.18 3.21 -14.25
N THR A 77 9.50 4.50 -14.30
CA THR A 77 10.03 5.16 -15.48
C THR A 77 11.50 4.80 -15.72
N GLU A 78 12.04 5.16 -16.89
CA GLU A 78 13.45 4.88 -17.24
C GLU A 78 14.43 5.59 -16.30
N ASP A 79 14.09 6.76 -15.79
CA ASP A 79 14.86 7.53 -14.82
C ASP A 79 14.60 7.14 -13.35
N ASP A 80 14.11 5.91 -13.14
CA ASP A 80 13.92 5.28 -11.82
C ASP A 80 12.92 6.00 -10.90
N ARG A 81 11.95 6.72 -11.46
CA ARG A 81 10.84 7.34 -10.71
C ARG A 81 9.58 6.48 -10.79
N MET A 82 8.77 6.54 -9.76
CA MET A 82 7.44 5.91 -9.74
C MET A 82 6.37 6.93 -10.13
N THR A 83 5.54 6.58 -11.10
CA THR A 83 4.35 7.32 -11.53
C THR A 83 3.10 6.50 -11.28
N ALA A 84 1.94 7.16 -11.20
CA ALA A 84 0.63 6.54 -11.09
C ALA A 84 -0.04 6.55 -12.46
N VAL A 85 -0.23 5.38 -13.07
CA VAL A 85 -0.80 5.23 -14.41
C VAL A 85 -2.22 4.70 -14.31
N ARG A 86 -3.18 5.42 -14.93
CA ARG A 86 -4.59 5.02 -14.98
C ARG A 86 -4.76 3.70 -15.72
N ILE A 87 -5.56 2.82 -15.16
CA ILE A 87 -5.87 1.52 -15.76
C ILE A 87 -7.38 1.37 -16.04
N SER A 88 -7.68 0.44 -16.93
CA SER A 88 -9.02 0.00 -17.29
C SER A 88 -9.05 -1.53 -17.45
N GLU A 89 -10.20 -2.10 -17.74
CA GLU A 89 -10.34 -3.53 -18.03
C GLU A 89 -9.51 -3.96 -19.26
N ASN A 90 -9.23 -3.02 -20.19
CA ASN A 90 -8.49 -3.29 -21.43
C ASN A 90 -6.99 -2.96 -21.33
N THR A 91 -6.51 -2.58 -20.13
CA THR A 91 -5.09 -2.23 -19.96
C THR A 91 -4.19 -3.42 -20.26
N ARG A 92 -3.18 -3.19 -21.10
CA ARG A 92 -2.12 -4.16 -21.36
C ARG A 92 -1.00 -4.00 -20.34
N TYR A 93 -0.41 -5.13 -19.97
CA TYR A 93 0.62 -5.20 -18.94
C TYR A 93 1.90 -5.78 -19.49
N LYS A 94 3.03 -5.29 -19.00
CA LYS A 94 4.36 -5.89 -19.23
C LYS A 94 5.05 -6.17 -17.90
N LEU A 95 5.96 -7.13 -17.90
CA LEU A 95 6.82 -7.37 -16.74
C LEU A 95 7.87 -6.26 -16.64
N SER A 96 7.93 -5.63 -15.48
CA SER A 96 9.01 -4.71 -15.15
C SER A 96 10.30 -5.46 -14.83
N ARG A 97 11.40 -4.72 -14.70
CA ARG A 97 12.70 -5.26 -14.24
C ARG A 97 12.66 -5.89 -12.84
N TYR A 98 11.60 -5.68 -12.10
CA TYR A 98 11.37 -6.27 -10.75
C TYR A 98 10.45 -7.49 -10.79
N GLY A 99 10.02 -7.95 -11.98
CA GLY A 99 9.10 -9.07 -12.13
C GLY A 99 7.64 -8.73 -11.72
N ILE A 100 7.30 -7.46 -11.62
CA ILE A 100 5.95 -6.98 -11.33
C ILE A 100 5.29 -6.59 -12.65
N LEU A 101 4.01 -6.92 -12.82
CA LEU A 101 3.23 -6.47 -13.97
C LEU A 101 2.92 -4.98 -13.81
N GLU A 102 3.38 -4.17 -14.75
CA GLU A 102 3.14 -2.73 -14.84
C GLU A 102 2.33 -2.40 -16.11
N PRO A 103 1.48 -1.34 -16.09
CA PRO A 103 0.79 -0.89 -17.30
C PRO A 103 1.80 -0.51 -18.41
N GLU A 104 1.59 -1.02 -19.63
CA GLU A 104 2.45 -0.62 -20.76
C GLU A 104 2.26 0.85 -21.09
N GLU A 105 0.99 1.28 -21.14
CA GLU A 105 0.54 2.61 -21.53
C GLU A 105 -0.59 3.05 -20.59
N GLY A 106 -0.86 4.33 -20.57
CA GLY A 106 -1.98 4.92 -19.84
C GLY A 106 -1.70 6.37 -19.48
N GLU A 107 -2.72 7.07 -19.08
CA GLU A 107 -2.65 8.44 -18.57
C GLU A 107 -1.97 8.45 -17.20
N GLU A 108 -0.93 9.26 -17.04
CA GLU A 108 -0.29 9.50 -15.74
C GLU A 108 -1.10 10.53 -14.97
N ALA A 109 -1.48 10.20 -13.73
CA ALA A 109 -2.13 11.14 -12.84
C ALA A 109 -1.12 12.13 -12.25
N ASP A 110 -1.55 13.37 -12.07
CA ASP A 110 -0.91 14.23 -11.09
C ASP A 110 -1.12 13.65 -9.68
N LYS A 111 -0.12 13.76 -8.83
CA LYS A 111 -0.22 13.28 -7.44
C LYS A 111 -1.37 13.93 -6.69
N ASP A 112 -1.65 15.20 -6.97
CA ASP A 112 -2.70 15.96 -6.31
C ASP A 112 -4.12 15.49 -6.70
N GLU A 113 -4.25 14.68 -7.75
CA GLU A 113 -5.52 14.04 -8.16
C GLU A 113 -5.82 12.76 -7.40
N ILE A 114 -4.82 12.15 -6.72
CA ILE A 114 -5.00 10.89 -6.00
C ILE A 114 -5.57 11.14 -4.61
N ASP A 115 -6.71 10.53 -4.32
CA ASP A 115 -7.37 10.65 -3.01
C ASP A 115 -6.81 9.64 -2.00
N LEU A 116 -6.61 8.40 -2.44
CA LEU A 116 -6.21 7.27 -1.60
C LEU A 116 -5.07 6.48 -2.23
N CYS A 117 -4.02 6.23 -1.47
CA CYS A 117 -2.96 5.29 -1.84
C CYS A 117 -3.01 4.05 -0.95
N ILE A 118 -3.33 2.89 -1.55
CA ILE A 118 -3.23 1.58 -0.89
C ILE A 118 -1.81 1.06 -1.07
N THR A 119 -1.05 1.06 0.03
CA THR A 119 0.41 0.93 0.04
C THR A 119 0.84 -0.47 0.48
N PRO A 120 1.73 -1.16 -0.26
CA PRO A 120 2.33 -2.41 0.15
C PRO A 120 3.48 -2.18 1.13
N GLY A 121 3.85 -3.23 1.85
CA GLY A 121 5.03 -3.21 2.69
C GLY A 121 5.47 -4.60 3.14
N ILE A 122 6.66 -4.71 3.69
CA ILE A 122 7.15 -5.94 4.31
C ILE A 122 6.85 -5.92 5.81
N VAL A 123 7.03 -4.78 6.46
CA VAL A 123 6.76 -4.59 7.90
C VAL A 123 6.00 -3.29 8.08
N PHE A 124 5.01 -3.31 8.96
CA PHE A 124 4.28 -2.15 9.42
C PHE A 124 4.28 -2.10 10.95
N ASP A 125 4.04 -0.93 11.53
CA ASP A 125 3.83 -0.80 12.95
C ASP A 125 2.56 -0.02 13.30
N LYS A 126 2.21 -0.01 14.57
CA LYS A 126 1.01 0.66 15.09
C LYS A 126 1.10 2.19 15.11
N PHE A 127 2.24 2.76 14.74
CA PHE A 127 2.47 4.20 14.63
C PHE A 127 2.49 4.68 13.17
N GLY A 128 2.15 3.79 12.22
CA GLY A 128 2.15 4.08 10.78
C GLY A 128 3.49 3.89 10.10
N GLY A 129 4.51 3.47 10.84
CA GLY A 129 5.82 3.15 10.24
C GLY A 129 5.70 2.01 9.24
N ARG A 130 6.39 2.14 8.10
CA ARG A 130 6.39 1.16 7.02
C ARG A 130 7.81 0.91 6.51
N LYS A 131 8.14 -0.35 6.26
CA LYS A 131 9.37 -0.73 5.53
C LYS A 131 9.03 -1.63 4.35
N GLY A 132 9.50 -1.22 3.18
CA GLY A 132 9.41 -1.96 1.93
C GLY A 132 10.74 -2.62 1.55
N TYR A 133 10.90 -2.88 0.25
CA TYR A 133 12.10 -3.54 -0.30
C TYR A 133 13.38 -2.67 -0.30
N GLY A 134 13.28 -1.38 0.03
CA GLY A 134 14.44 -0.49 0.21
C GLY A 134 14.73 0.43 -0.99
N LYS A 135 13.81 0.53 -1.94
CA LYS A 135 13.91 1.45 -3.08
C LYS A 135 13.27 2.83 -2.83
N ALA A 136 12.59 3.01 -1.68
CA ALA A 136 11.93 4.24 -1.27
C ALA A 136 10.91 4.83 -2.26
N TYR A 137 10.44 4.07 -3.28
CA TYR A 137 9.51 4.57 -4.30
C TYR A 137 8.26 5.21 -3.70
N TYR A 138 7.60 4.51 -2.75
CA TYR A 138 6.40 5.03 -2.10
C TYR A 138 6.71 6.25 -1.21
N ASP A 139 7.85 6.26 -0.53
CA ASP A 139 8.24 7.39 0.32
C ASP A 139 8.51 8.64 -0.53
N ILE A 140 9.17 8.49 -1.69
CA ILE A 140 9.41 9.58 -2.64
C ILE A 140 8.09 10.05 -3.28
N PHE A 141 7.21 9.12 -3.66
CA PHE A 141 5.94 9.43 -4.30
C PHE A 141 4.99 10.18 -3.34
N LEU A 142 4.86 9.71 -2.11
CA LEU A 142 3.87 10.20 -1.14
C LEU A 142 4.34 11.41 -0.34
N ARG A 143 5.64 11.73 -0.37
CA ARG A 143 6.18 12.83 0.42
C ARG A 143 5.60 14.17 -0.03
N GLY A 144 5.10 14.94 0.96
CA GLY A 144 4.54 16.28 0.73
C GLY A 144 3.17 16.28 0.06
N THR A 145 2.52 15.11 -0.10
CA THR A 145 1.17 15.01 -0.64
C THR A 145 0.11 14.95 0.46
N SER A 146 -1.11 15.32 0.12
CA SER A 146 -2.31 15.16 0.95
C SER A 146 -3.00 13.80 0.77
N ILE A 147 -2.46 12.90 -0.06
CA ILE A 147 -3.01 11.57 -0.33
C ILE A 147 -3.20 10.81 0.98
N TYR A 148 -4.38 10.22 1.19
CA TYR A 148 -4.60 9.33 2.33
C TYR A 148 -3.82 8.02 2.14
N LYS A 149 -2.99 7.65 3.10
CA LYS A 149 -2.03 6.53 3.02
C LYS A 149 -2.55 5.34 3.81
N LEU A 150 -3.09 4.36 3.12
CA LEU A 150 -3.61 3.12 3.70
C LEU A 150 -2.63 1.96 3.49
N GLY A 151 -1.99 1.50 4.54
CA GLY A 151 -1.18 0.29 4.51
C GLY A 151 -2.05 -0.97 4.57
N VAL A 152 -1.77 -1.98 3.75
CA VAL A 152 -2.39 -3.30 3.85
C VAL A 152 -1.33 -4.37 4.03
N CYS A 153 -1.52 -5.26 5.00
CA CYS A 153 -0.58 -6.33 5.30
C CYS A 153 -1.25 -7.49 6.05
N TYR A 154 -0.59 -8.64 6.12
CA TYR A 154 -1.01 -9.70 7.03
C TYR A 154 -0.67 -9.33 8.47
N ASP A 155 -1.46 -9.80 9.43
CA ASP A 155 -1.32 -9.44 10.83
C ASP A 155 0.08 -9.73 11.41
N PHE A 156 0.76 -10.77 10.95
CA PHE A 156 2.12 -11.08 11.36
C PHE A 156 3.20 -10.08 10.84
N GLN A 157 2.85 -9.21 9.89
CA GLN A 157 3.71 -8.13 9.40
C GLN A 157 3.60 -6.86 10.25
N LEU A 158 2.57 -6.79 11.12
CA LEU A 158 2.37 -5.69 12.05
C LEU A 158 3.17 -5.93 13.32
N VAL A 159 4.14 -5.07 13.60
CA VAL A 159 5.01 -5.13 14.77
C VAL A 159 4.76 -3.95 15.71
N ASP A 160 5.35 -3.99 16.91
CA ASP A 160 5.16 -2.92 17.88
C ASP A 160 5.77 -1.60 17.44
N PHE A 161 6.98 -1.64 16.89
CA PHE A 161 7.72 -0.43 16.50
C PHE A 161 8.76 -0.72 15.41
N ILE A 162 8.87 0.20 14.46
CA ILE A 162 9.91 0.25 13.43
C ILE A 162 10.65 1.59 13.57
N PRO A 163 11.99 1.59 13.72
CA PRO A 163 12.72 2.85 13.62
C PRO A 163 12.52 3.45 12.23
N VAL A 164 11.92 4.64 12.16
CA VAL A 164 11.70 5.39 10.91
C VAL A 164 12.80 6.42 10.72
N ASP A 165 13.15 6.68 9.46
CA ASP A 165 14.07 7.72 9.07
C ASP A 165 13.30 9.00 8.71
N LEU A 166 13.93 10.17 8.72
CA LEU A 166 13.28 11.46 8.44
C LEU A 166 12.63 11.51 7.03
N LEU A 167 13.06 10.65 6.15
CA LEU A 167 12.54 10.58 4.77
C LEU A 167 11.46 9.52 4.59
N ASP A 168 11.19 8.69 5.60
CA ASP A 168 10.10 7.71 5.56
C ASP A 168 8.75 8.43 5.68
N VAL A 169 7.74 7.94 4.98
CA VAL A 169 6.38 8.45 5.03
C VAL A 169 5.51 7.47 5.80
N ASN A 170 4.91 7.95 6.89
CA ASN A 170 4.02 7.14 7.71
C ASN A 170 2.66 6.96 7.03
N MET A 171 2.02 5.82 7.30
CA MET A 171 0.63 5.56 6.93
C MET A 171 -0.33 6.33 7.84
N ASP A 172 -1.52 6.64 7.33
CA ASP A 172 -2.61 7.20 8.11
C ASP A 172 -3.46 6.08 8.74
N MET A 173 -3.44 4.88 8.14
CA MET A 173 -4.13 3.69 8.62
C MET A 173 -3.41 2.43 8.15
N VAL A 174 -3.50 1.35 8.94
CA VAL A 174 -3.04 0.01 8.54
C VAL A 174 -4.17 -1.00 8.75
N VAL A 175 -4.45 -1.82 7.72
CA VAL A 175 -5.49 -2.87 7.76
C VAL A 175 -4.84 -4.25 7.61
N THR A 176 -5.22 -5.16 8.50
CA THR A 176 -4.84 -6.58 8.45
C THR A 176 -6.11 -7.45 8.40
N GLU A 177 -5.95 -8.77 8.23
CA GLU A 177 -7.07 -9.71 8.33
C GLU A 177 -7.68 -9.83 9.73
N LYS A 178 -7.06 -9.19 10.76
CA LYS A 178 -7.52 -9.27 12.15
C LYS A 178 -7.90 -7.93 12.76
N ARG A 179 -7.33 -6.83 12.27
CA ARG A 179 -7.50 -5.51 12.92
C ARG A 179 -7.30 -4.35 11.96
N ILE A 180 -7.83 -3.20 12.35
CA ILE A 180 -7.62 -1.91 11.71
C ILE A 180 -6.92 -1.02 12.73
N ILE A 181 -5.81 -0.40 12.34
CA ILE A 181 -5.04 0.55 13.15
C ILE A 181 -5.17 1.93 12.51
N VAL A 182 -5.86 2.83 13.20
CA VAL A 182 -5.94 4.24 12.82
C VAL A 182 -4.79 4.99 13.49
N ILE A 183 -4.01 5.71 12.71
CA ILE A 183 -2.88 6.49 13.20
C ILE A 183 -3.38 7.89 13.57
N ILE A 184 -3.37 8.20 14.86
CA ILE A 184 -3.80 9.51 15.37
C ILE A 184 -2.56 10.40 15.50
N TRP A 185 -2.48 11.44 14.69
CA TRP A 185 -1.42 12.44 14.79
C TRP A 185 -1.74 13.39 15.96
N ILE A 186 -0.81 13.59 16.89
CA ILE A 186 -1.01 14.44 18.09
C ILE A 186 -1.37 15.87 17.70
N ALA A 187 -1.00 16.36 16.53
CA ALA A 187 -1.40 17.67 16.02
C ALA A 187 -2.93 17.84 15.89
N THR A 188 -3.67 16.75 15.66
CA THR A 188 -5.14 16.77 15.55
C THR A 188 -5.81 16.92 16.92
N ILE A 189 -5.16 16.48 18.00
CA ILE A 189 -5.70 16.58 19.38
C ILE A 189 -5.66 18.03 19.88
N LEU A 190 -4.65 18.81 19.50
CA LEU A 190 -4.53 20.22 19.91
C LEU A 190 -5.57 21.13 19.23
N ALA A 191 -6.07 20.77 18.06
CA ALA A 191 -7.10 21.53 17.33
C ALA A 191 -8.53 21.32 17.89
N VAL A 192 -8.75 20.28 18.72
CA VAL A 192 -10.07 19.97 19.31
C VAL A 192 -10.21 20.56 20.73
N ILE A 193 -9.11 21.06 21.31
CA ILE A 193 -9.08 21.60 22.70
C ILE A 193 -9.07 23.16 22.73
N ILE A 194 -9.04 23.81 21.56
CA ILE A 194 -9.15 25.26 21.41
C ILE A 194 -10.53 25.58 20.81
#